data_c3fabacd92a41102edac48dec8533585
#
_entry.id   c3fabacd92a41102edac48dec8533585
#
_cell.length_a   1.000
_cell.length_b   1.000
_cell.length_c   1.000
_cell.angle_alpha   90.00
_cell.angle_beta   90.00
_cell.angle_gamma   90.00
#
_symmetry.space_group_name_H-M   'P 1'
#
loop_
_entity.id
_entity.type
_entity.pdbx_description
1 polymer ?
#
loop_
_entity_poly.entity_id
_entity_poly.type
_entity_poly.pdbx_seq_one_letter_code
_entity_poly.pdbx_strand_id
1 'polypeptide(L)'
;MIEIRPFFASLIAFAINKHHDSLEKKLTKKCLQLKKKIKKGGDNWVSQNTYNTLSTYNLVDQKDFLPIQNFITDAVISYCHKTKIDITHLNPRPHEGWFNIYNKYDYQEYHI
;
A
#
# COMPACT_ATOMS: atom_id res chain seq x y z
N MET A 1 -30.17 33.31 -12.38
CA MET A 1 -28.80 32.98 -11.91
C MET A 1 -28.79 31.58 -11.37
N ILE A 2 -27.86 30.76 -11.77
CA ILE A 2 -27.72 29.37 -11.26
C ILE A 2 -26.54 29.31 -10.30
N GLU A 3 -26.66 28.47 -9.28
CA GLU A 3 -25.61 28.17 -8.35
C GLU A 3 -25.17 26.72 -8.53
N ILE A 4 -23.87 26.50 -8.69
CA ILE A 4 -23.32 25.15 -8.83
C ILE A 4 -22.66 24.78 -7.50
N ARG A 5 -23.17 23.72 -6.87
CA ARG A 5 -22.62 23.17 -5.64
C ARG A 5 -22.06 21.77 -5.92
N PRO A 6 -20.79 21.53 -5.67
CA PRO A 6 -20.24 20.18 -5.80
C PRO A 6 -20.72 19.30 -4.66
N PHE A 7 -21.49 18.26 -5.00
CA PHE A 7 -21.85 17.22 -4.06
C PHE A 7 -21.03 15.96 -4.41
N PHE A 8 -20.64 15.20 -3.39
CA PHE A 8 -19.87 13.97 -3.55
C PHE A 8 -18.50 14.14 -4.20
N ALA A 9 -17.90 15.33 -4.09
CA ALA A 9 -16.54 15.55 -4.57
C ALA A 9 -15.57 14.65 -3.81
N SER A 10 -14.78 13.86 -4.56
CA SER A 10 -13.72 13.03 -3.99
C SER A 10 -12.41 13.80 -3.99
N LEU A 11 -11.75 13.86 -2.84
CA LEU A 11 -10.42 14.47 -2.71
C LEU A 11 -9.36 13.39 -2.89
N ILE A 12 -8.42 13.64 -3.80
CA ILE A 12 -7.32 12.74 -4.09
C ILE A 12 -6.01 13.49 -3.81
N ALA A 13 -5.11 12.83 -3.11
CA ALA A 13 -3.79 13.37 -2.85
C ALA A 13 -2.72 12.51 -3.52
N PHE A 14 -1.64 13.17 -3.93
CA PHE A 14 -0.47 12.52 -4.49
C PHE A 14 0.76 12.93 -3.66
N ALA A 15 1.63 11.98 -3.40
CA ALA A 15 2.90 12.23 -2.74
C ALA A 15 4.02 11.50 -3.47
N ILE A 16 5.17 12.14 -3.59
CA ILE A 16 6.36 11.56 -4.22
C ILE A 16 7.38 11.28 -3.12
N ASN A 17 7.83 10.03 -3.04
CA ASN A 17 8.89 9.66 -2.13
C ASN A 17 10.25 10.04 -2.74
N LYS A 18 10.95 10.99 -2.13
CA LYS A 18 12.27 11.44 -2.60
C LYS A 18 13.34 10.35 -2.54
N HIS A 19 13.12 9.28 -1.80
CA HIS A 19 14.03 8.13 -1.70
C HIS A 19 13.60 6.94 -2.57
N HIS A 20 12.69 7.17 -3.51
CA HIS A 20 12.10 6.12 -4.34
C HIS A 20 13.14 5.20 -4.98
N ASP A 21 14.16 5.75 -5.64
CA ASP A 21 15.12 4.94 -6.39
C ASP A 21 15.88 3.95 -5.51
N SER A 22 16.34 4.39 -4.35
CA SER A 22 17.04 3.52 -3.41
C SER A 22 16.12 2.49 -2.75
N LEU A 23 14.90 2.90 -2.41
CA LEU A 23 13.89 1.99 -1.84
C LEU A 23 13.45 0.93 -2.85
N GLU A 24 13.21 1.30 -4.10
CA GLU A 24 12.81 0.38 -5.15
C GLU A 24 13.80 -0.79 -5.26
N LYS A 25 15.08 -0.49 -5.35
CA LYS A 25 16.12 -1.52 -5.44
C LYS A 25 16.14 -2.44 -4.22
N LYS A 26 16.10 -1.87 -3.03
CA LYS A 26 16.13 -2.63 -1.77
C LYS A 26 14.89 -3.50 -1.60
N LEU A 27 13.71 -2.94 -1.85
CA LEU A 27 12.45 -3.65 -1.66
C LEU A 27 12.25 -4.74 -2.71
N THR A 28 12.63 -4.49 -3.96
CA THR A 28 12.57 -5.50 -5.02
C THR A 28 13.45 -6.70 -4.64
N LYS A 29 14.67 -6.45 -4.23
CA LYS A 29 15.57 -7.51 -3.77
C LYS A 29 14.99 -8.29 -2.59
N LYS A 30 14.45 -7.58 -1.61
CA LYS A 30 13.85 -8.19 -0.42
C LYS A 30 12.64 -9.04 -0.75
N CYS A 31 11.73 -8.54 -1.58
CA CYS A 31 10.55 -9.30 -2.01
C CYS A 31 10.94 -10.59 -2.75
N LEU A 32 11.93 -10.52 -3.64
CA LEU A 32 12.42 -11.71 -4.34
C LEU A 32 13.08 -12.72 -3.40
N GLN A 33 13.78 -12.25 -2.37
CA GLN A 33 14.33 -13.13 -1.33
C GLN A 33 13.22 -13.81 -0.51
N LEU A 34 12.21 -13.05 -0.10
CA LEU A 34 11.08 -13.56 0.67
C LEU A 34 10.24 -14.55 -0.12
N LYS A 35 10.09 -14.36 -1.44
CA LYS A 35 9.38 -15.31 -2.31
C LYS A 35 9.91 -16.74 -2.18
N LYS A 36 11.22 -16.88 -1.94
CA LYS A 36 11.85 -18.21 -1.77
C LYS A 36 11.52 -18.87 -0.44
N LYS A 37 11.08 -18.10 0.55
CA LYS A 37 10.88 -18.58 1.93
C LYS A 37 9.42 -18.58 2.36
N ILE A 38 8.62 -17.70 1.80
CA ILE A 38 7.23 -17.47 2.22
C ILE A 38 6.29 -18.13 1.23
N LYS A 39 5.38 -18.92 1.75
CA LYS A 39 4.33 -19.60 0.98
C LYS A 39 3.42 -18.55 0.34
N LYS A 40 3.01 -18.83 -0.90
CA LYS A 40 1.98 -18.05 -1.59
C LYS A 40 0.68 -18.02 -0.77
N GLY A 41 0.09 -16.86 -0.65
CA GLY A 41 -1.24 -16.64 -0.08
C GLY A 41 -2.32 -16.50 -1.14
N GLY A 42 -3.49 -15.98 -0.73
CA GLY A 42 -4.58 -15.67 -1.65
C GLY A 42 -5.22 -16.88 -2.30
N ASP A 43 -5.43 -17.96 -1.56
CA ASP A 43 -5.99 -19.23 -2.08
C ASP A 43 -7.37 -19.04 -2.72
N ASN A 44 -8.10 -18.00 -2.33
CA ASN A 44 -9.42 -17.68 -2.87
C ASN A 44 -9.38 -16.73 -4.08
N TRP A 45 -8.21 -16.37 -4.55
CA TRP A 45 -8.07 -15.49 -5.70
C TRP A 45 -8.28 -16.26 -7.00
N VAL A 46 -9.02 -15.65 -7.94
CA VAL A 46 -9.21 -16.22 -9.28
C VAL A 46 -7.88 -16.29 -10.03
N SER A 47 -7.07 -15.25 -9.93
CA SER A 47 -5.71 -15.20 -10.50
C SER A 47 -4.71 -15.97 -9.65
N GLN A 48 -4.80 -17.28 -9.64
CA GLN A 48 -4.00 -18.14 -8.76
C GLN A 48 -2.52 -18.19 -9.09
N ASN A 49 -2.11 -17.76 -10.27
CA ASN A 49 -0.70 -17.78 -10.68
C ASN A 49 0.09 -16.57 -10.15
N THR A 50 -0.57 -15.54 -9.68
CA THR A 50 0.10 -14.37 -9.12
C THR A 50 0.60 -14.67 -7.72
N TYR A 51 1.91 -14.55 -7.52
CA TYR A 51 2.49 -14.68 -6.18
C TYR A 51 2.07 -13.49 -5.31
N ASN A 52 1.61 -13.78 -4.12
CA ASN A 52 1.29 -12.78 -3.11
C ASN A 52 1.55 -13.33 -1.71
N THR A 53 1.65 -12.45 -0.74
CA THR A 53 1.87 -12.81 0.66
C THR A 53 0.67 -12.54 1.56
N LEU A 54 -0.51 -12.33 0.98
CA LEU A 54 -1.74 -12.16 1.74
C LEU A 54 -1.98 -13.39 2.61
N SER A 55 -2.18 -13.18 3.90
CA SER A 55 -2.38 -14.22 4.93
C SER A 55 -1.17 -15.10 5.23
N THR A 56 -0.05 -14.96 4.54
CA THR A 56 1.16 -15.76 4.79
C THR A 56 2.31 -14.96 5.37
N TYR A 57 2.31 -13.64 5.18
CA TYR A 57 3.34 -12.75 5.68
C TYR A 57 2.81 -11.32 5.79
N ASN A 58 2.89 -10.74 6.97
CA ASN A 58 2.51 -9.34 7.19
C ASN A 58 3.77 -8.47 7.18
N LEU A 59 3.87 -7.53 6.24
CA LEU A 59 5.03 -6.65 6.18
C LEU A 59 5.01 -5.55 7.25
N VAL A 60 3.90 -5.33 7.92
CA VAL A 60 3.79 -4.31 8.97
C VAL A 60 4.78 -4.64 10.09
N ASP A 61 5.52 -3.63 10.51
CA ASP A 61 6.56 -3.73 11.54
C ASP A 61 7.79 -4.57 11.14
N GLN A 62 7.88 -5.02 9.90
CA GLN A 62 9.11 -5.62 9.38
C GLN A 62 10.12 -4.53 9.03
N LYS A 63 11.32 -4.66 9.57
CA LYS A 63 12.37 -3.63 9.51
C LYS A 63 12.63 -3.11 8.08
N ASP A 64 12.70 -4.01 7.11
CA ASP A 64 13.02 -3.63 5.73
C ASP A 64 11.93 -2.80 5.06
N PHE A 65 10.69 -2.91 5.55
CA PHE A 65 9.52 -2.20 5.01
C PHE A 65 9.13 -0.95 5.82
N LEU A 66 9.81 -0.67 6.93
CA LEU A 66 9.53 0.51 7.75
C LEU A 66 9.66 1.84 6.98
N PRO A 67 10.67 2.05 6.13
CA PRO A 67 10.77 3.32 5.41
C PRO A 67 9.57 3.64 4.53
N ILE A 68 9.02 2.65 3.82
CA ILE A 68 7.83 2.88 3.00
C ILE A 68 6.57 3.02 3.86
N GLN A 69 6.46 2.28 4.94
CA GLN A 69 5.35 2.42 5.88
C GLN A 69 5.32 3.80 6.53
N ASN A 70 6.47 4.31 6.95
CA ASN A 70 6.58 5.65 7.52
C ASN A 70 6.21 6.72 6.50
N PHE A 71 6.64 6.57 5.25
CA PHE A 71 6.24 7.47 4.18
C PHE A 71 4.72 7.50 3.99
N ILE A 72 4.08 6.34 3.95
CA ILE A 72 2.62 6.22 3.80
C ILE A 72 1.91 6.84 5.00
N THR A 73 2.36 6.55 6.21
CA THR A 73 1.77 7.09 7.45
C THR A 73 1.85 8.61 7.47
N ASP A 74 3.00 9.18 7.14
CA ASP A 74 3.19 10.63 7.09
C ASP A 74 2.30 11.28 6.02
N ALA A 75 2.14 10.62 4.87
CA ALA A 75 1.24 11.09 3.82
C ALA A 75 -0.23 11.10 4.27
N VAL A 76 -0.67 10.05 4.97
CA VAL A 76 -2.03 9.96 5.53
C VAL A 76 -2.27 11.06 6.57
N ILE A 77 -1.33 11.27 7.48
CA ILE A 77 -1.42 12.32 8.49
C ILE A 77 -1.51 13.70 7.82
N SER A 78 -0.65 13.96 6.83
CA SER A 78 -0.67 15.21 6.07
C SER A 78 -1.99 15.42 5.33
N TYR A 79 -2.54 14.37 4.73
CA TYR A 79 -3.85 14.41 4.08
C TYR A 79 -4.95 14.79 5.09
N CYS A 80 -4.97 14.15 6.25
CA CYS A 80 -5.96 14.44 7.28
C CYS A 80 -5.87 15.89 7.76
N HIS A 81 -4.66 16.42 7.97
CA HIS A 81 -4.48 17.81 8.35
C HIS A 81 -4.98 18.78 7.28
N LYS A 82 -4.64 18.53 6.02
CA LYS A 82 -5.05 19.39 4.89
C LYS A 82 -6.55 19.36 4.61
N THR A 83 -7.19 18.25 4.87
CA THR A 83 -8.64 18.06 4.69
C THR A 83 -9.43 18.34 5.97
N LYS A 84 -8.76 18.78 7.04
CA LYS A 84 -9.35 19.12 8.34
C LYS A 84 -10.07 17.93 9.01
N ILE A 85 -9.60 16.73 8.76
CA ILE A 85 -10.04 15.54 9.49
C ILE A 85 -9.29 15.53 10.82
N ASP A 86 -10.04 15.53 11.93
CA ASP A 86 -9.45 15.51 13.26
C ASP A 86 -8.95 14.10 13.61
N ILE A 87 -7.62 13.98 13.78
CA ILE A 87 -6.95 12.76 14.18
C ILE A 87 -6.22 12.89 15.51
N THR A 88 -6.54 13.94 16.31
CA THR A 88 -5.84 14.27 17.55
C THR A 88 -5.77 13.10 18.54
N HIS A 89 -6.82 12.29 18.59
CA HIS A 89 -6.92 11.13 19.48
C HIS A 89 -6.64 9.80 18.79
N LEU A 90 -6.17 9.84 17.54
CA LEU A 90 -5.88 8.65 16.75
C LEU A 90 -4.37 8.49 16.58
N ASN A 91 -3.95 7.25 16.45
CA ASN A 91 -2.57 6.90 16.09
C ASN A 91 -2.59 6.16 14.75
N PRO A 92 -2.65 6.90 13.61
CA PRO A 92 -2.70 6.28 12.30
C PRO A 92 -1.44 5.46 12.04
N ARG A 93 -1.64 4.19 11.68
CA ARG A 93 -0.55 3.30 11.31
C ARG A 93 -1.07 2.21 10.39
N PRO A 94 -0.22 1.63 9.54
CA PRO A 94 -0.57 0.43 8.80
C PRO A 94 -0.94 -0.71 9.75
N HIS A 95 -1.95 -1.46 9.42
CA HIS A 95 -2.43 -2.60 10.20
C HIS A 95 -2.05 -3.92 9.55
N GLU A 96 -2.16 -3.98 8.24
CA GLU A 96 -1.83 -5.13 7.43
C GLU A 96 -1.18 -4.69 6.12
N GLY A 97 -0.21 -5.46 5.65
CA GLY A 97 0.45 -5.21 4.38
C GLY A 97 0.98 -6.49 3.78
N TRP A 98 0.85 -6.60 2.48
CA TRP A 98 1.41 -7.71 1.70
C TRP A 98 1.98 -7.18 0.40
N PHE A 99 2.72 -8.02 -0.31
CA PHE A 99 3.21 -7.68 -1.64
C PHE A 99 2.80 -8.73 -2.66
N ASN A 100 2.73 -8.31 -3.90
CA ASN A 100 2.46 -9.16 -5.05
C ASN A 100 3.66 -9.14 -5.99
N ILE A 101 3.92 -10.27 -6.63
CA ILE A 101 4.91 -10.37 -7.72
C ILE A 101 4.16 -10.84 -8.96
N TYR A 102 4.14 -9.98 -9.98
CA TYR A 102 3.49 -10.28 -11.26
C TYR A 102 4.54 -10.70 -12.28
N ASN A 103 4.32 -11.84 -12.90
CA ASN A 103 5.02 -12.23 -14.12
C ASN A 103 4.24 -11.76 -15.34
N LYS A 104 4.84 -11.92 -16.52
CA LYS A 104 4.13 -11.60 -17.77
C LYS A 104 2.81 -12.38 -17.83
N TYR A 105 1.71 -11.68 -18.16
CA TYR A 105 0.34 -12.18 -18.25
C TYR A 105 -0.36 -12.47 -16.90
N ASP A 106 0.31 -12.25 -15.77
CA ASP A 106 -0.39 -12.28 -14.48
C ASP A 106 -1.30 -11.05 -14.37
N TYR A 107 -2.37 -11.22 -13.61
CA TYR A 107 -3.35 -10.15 -13.38
C TYR A 107 -3.92 -10.25 -11.96
N GLN A 108 -4.57 -9.20 -11.55
CA GLN A 108 -5.35 -9.16 -10.32
C GLN A 108 -6.80 -8.88 -10.68
N GLU A 109 -7.72 -9.57 -10.01
CA GLU A 109 -9.15 -9.36 -10.18
C GLU A 109 -9.56 -7.95 -9.78
N TYR A 110 -10.65 -7.51 -10.34
CA TYR A 110 -11.28 -6.26 -9.96
C TYR A 110 -11.79 -6.34 -8.52
N HIS A 111 -11.39 -5.37 -7.70
CA HIS A 111 -11.85 -5.25 -6.32
C HIS A 111 -12.86 -4.12 -6.18
N ILE A 112 -13.94 -4.41 -5.49
CA ILE A 112 -14.97 -3.43 -5.16
C ILE A 112 -14.75 -2.92 -3.75
#